data_1a1ba046749762776bd24f4d8f0d0ff3
#
_entry.id   1a1ba046749762776bd24f4d8f0d0ff3
#
_cell.length_a   1.000
_cell.length_b   1.000
_cell.length_c   1.000
_cell.angle_alpha   90.00
_cell.angle_beta   90.00
_cell.angle_gamma   90.00
#
_symmetry.space_group_name_H-M   'P 1'
#
loop_
_entity.id
_entity.type
_entity.pdbx_description
1 polymer ?
#
loop_
_entity_poly.entity_id
_entity_poly.type
_entity_poly.pdbx_seq_one_letter_code
_entity_poly.pdbx_strand_id
1 'polypeptide(L)'
;LRCTELADNVIHIPKVLYHWRVHERSTAAGAGSKDYAIDAGKCAIESHLQRMGENGKVVVTPYFGFYRIEYGINTENKTEDYVLFADQSLKPLNADWKQILYADCSRKKIGVVGGKIYDRHHRIYEAAFLEKGDWTGAACGENVFSGLREGYGGYMHRANIQMDCDRVSEKCMLVKKEVLEQIEDYEQQIRTPEIFVYSLSESKRNGIQNYV
;
A
#
# COMPACT_ATOMS: atom_id res chain seq x y z
N LEU A 1 9.68 3.17 -14.90
CA LEU A 1 8.31 3.70 -14.92
C LEU A 1 7.76 3.82 -16.36
N ARG A 2 8.41 4.53 -17.29
CA ARG A 2 7.85 4.72 -18.66
C ARG A 2 7.55 3.41 -19.38
N CYS A 3 8.39 2.40 -19.26
CA CYS A 3 8.13 1.09 -19.86
C CYS A 3 6.93 0.40 -19.22
N THR A 4 6.79 0.47 -17.89
CA THR A 4 5.68 -0.16 -17.16
C THR A 4 4.35 0.57 -17.36
N GLU A 5 4.37 1.86 -17.73
CA GLU A 5 3.17 2.63 -18.09
C GLU A 5 2.51 2.11 -19.39
N LEU A 6 3.32 1.52 -20.28
CA LEU A 6 2.90 1.04 -21.61
C LEU A 6 2.88 -0.48 -21.72
N ALA A 7 3.29 -1.20 -20.68
CA ALA A 7 3.36 -2.65 -20.69
C ALA A 7 2.02 -3.28 -20.34
N ASP A 8 1.56 -4.19 -21.15
CA ASP A 8 0.37 -4.98 -20.86
C ASP A 8 0.62 -6.03 -19.76
N ASN A 9 1.87 -6.51 -19.66
CA ASN A 9 2.27 -7.51 -18.69
C ASN A 9 3.69 -7.27 -18.16
N VAL A 10 3.90 -7.58 -16.88
CA VAL A 10 5.22 -7.65 -16.24
C VAL A 10 5.47 -9.08 -15.80
N ILE A 11 6.50 -9.71 -16.38
CA ILE A 11 6.84 -11.11 -16.08
C ILE A 11 8.05 -11.14 -15.15
N HIS A 12 7.88 -11.79 -13.99
CA HIS A 12 8.97 -12.08 -13.08
C HIS A 12 9.66 -13.39 -13.48
N ILE A 13 10.98 -13.35 -13.69
CA ILE A 13 11.79 -14.53 -13.92
C ILE A 13 12.51 -14.88 -12.61
N PRO A 14 12.11 -15.95 -11.89
CA PRO A 14 12.68 -16.29 -10.57
C PRO A 14 14.03 -17.00 -10.71
N LYS A 15 14.97 -16.37 -11.39
CA LYS A 15 16.33 -16.90 -11.63
C LYS A 15 17.35 -15.78 -11.51
N VAL A 16 18.54 -16.08 -10.99
CA VAL A 16 19.67 -15.17 -10.99
C VAL A 16 20.29 -15.19 -12.39
N LEU A 17 19.98 -14.20 -13.21
CA LEU A 17 20.43 -14.09 -14.61
C LEU A 17 21.50 -13.01 -14.80
N TYR A 18 21.77 -12.20 -13.79
CA TYR A 18 22.68 -11.08 -13.88
C TYR A 18 23.54 -10.96 -12.62
N HIS A 19 24.83 -10.76 -12.79
CA HIS A 19 25.78 -10.49 -11.71
C HIS A 19 26.31 -9.08 -11.84
N TRP A 20 26.09 -8.26 -10.82
CA TRP A 20 26.59 -6.88 -10.79
C TRP A 20 27.99 -6.85 -10.18
N ARG A 21 28.98 -6.49 -10.98
CA ARG A 21 30.35 -6.32 -10.49
C ARG A 21 30.46 -5.05 -9.65
N VAL A 22 30.87 -5.22 -8.39
CA VAL A 22 31.19 -4.09 -7.51
C VAL A 22 32.61 -3.64 -7.76
N HIS A 23 32.84 -2.36 -7.92
CA HIS A 23 34.13 -1.69 -8.00
C HIS A 23 34.03 -0.28 -7.39
N GLU A 24 35.15 0.38 -7.08
CA GLU A 24 35.18 1.66 -6.36
C GLU A 24 34.32 2.78 -6.97
N ARG A 25 34.17 2.78 -8.30
CA ARG A 25 33.31 3.73 -9.02
C ARG A 25 31.89 3.20 -9.30
N SER A 26 31.59 2.03 -8.77
CA SER A 26 30.27 1.43 -8.96
C SER A 26 29.24 2.13 -8.13
N THR A 27 28.03 2.24 -8.67
CA THR A 27 26.85 2.67 -7.91
C THR A 27 26.54 1.73 -6.73
N ALA A 28 27.13 0.56 -6.66
CA ALA A 28 27.02 -0.38 -5.54
C ALA A 28 28.02 -0.14 -4.40
N ALA A 29 29.00 0.78 -4.58
CA ALA A 29 30.09 0.99 -3.62
C ALA A 29 29.71 1.80 -2.36
N GLY A 30 28.51 2.41 -2.30
CA GLY A 30 28.02 3.11 -1.10
C GLY A 30 26.95 4.17 -1.36
N ALA A 31 26.22 4.51 -0.31
CA ALA A 31 25.13 5.49 -0.35
C ALA A 31 25.62 6.94 -0.52
N GLY A 32 26.82 7.28 -0.02
CA GLY A 32 27.31 8.67 0.04
C GLY A 32 27.74 9.30 -1.29
N SER A 33 27.75 8.55 -2.41
CA SER A 33 28.17 9.07 -3.71
C SER A 33 27.02 9.50 -4.62
N LYS A 34 25.76 9.60 -4.11
CA LYS A 34 24.58 9.57 -4.98
C LYS A 34 23.40 10.42 -4.55
N ASP A 35 23.62 11.57 -3.94
CA ASP A 35 22.54 12.49 -3.62
C ASP A 35 21.70 12.85 -4.88
N TYR A 36 22.37 12.95 -6.03
CA TYR A 36 21.70 13.14 -7.32
C TYR A 36 20.74 12.01 -7.70
N ALA A 37 20.96 10.78 -7.22
CA ALA A 37 20.08 9.65 -7.55
C ALA A 37 18.75 9.73 -6.80
N ILE A 38 18.74 10.31 -5.59
CA ILE A 38 17.53 10.58 -4.82
C ILE A 38 16.67 11.60 -5.56
N ASP A 39 17.26 12.71 -5.99
CA ASP A 39 16.54 13.75 -6.73
C ASP A 39 16.06 13.22 -8.10
N ALA A 40 16.89 12.49 -8.81
CA ALA A 40 16.51 11.86 -10.07
C ALA A 40 15.35 10.86 -9.91
N GLY A 41 15.36 10.06 -8.84
CA GLY A 41 14.28 9.15 -8.51
C GLY A 41 12.99 9.89 -8.20
N LYS A 42 13.06 10.95 -7.39
CA LYS A 42 11.92 11.83 -7.10
C LYS A 42 11.34 12.42 -8.38
N CYS A 43 12.16 13.05 -9.22
CA CYS A 43 11.73 13.63 -10.50
C CYS A 43 11.11 12.57 -11.44
N ALA A 44 11.63 11.34 -11.45
CA ALA A 44 11.08 10.27 -12.26
C ALA A 44 9.68 9.87 -11.81
N ILE A 45 9.43 9.83 -10.50
CA ILE A 45 8.10 9.54 -9.93
C ILE A 45 7.15 10.71 -10.17
N GLU A 46 7.56 11.95 -9.93
CA GLU A 46 6.76 13.16 -10.20
C GLU A 46 6.33 13.22 -11.68
N SER A 47 7.26 12.94 -12.59
CA SER A 47 6.95 12.87 -14.01
C SER A 47 5.99 11.74 -14.37
N HIS A 48 6.05 10.62 -13.65
CA HIS A 48 5.09 9.53 -13.80
C HIS A 48 3.70 9.95 -13.35
N LEU A 49 3.56 10.51 -12.14
CA LEU A 49 2.28 11.00 -11.62
C LEU A 49 1.63 12.01 -12.57
N GLN A 50 2.42 12.94 -13.11
CA GLN A 50 1.94 13.91 -14.07
C GLN A 50 1.40 13.26 -15.37
N ARG A 51 2.11 12.26 -15.92
CA ARG A 51 1.64 11.54 -17.14
C ARG A 51 0.39 10.72 -16.88
N MET A 52 0.25 10.17 -15.67
CA MET A 52 -0.91 9.37 -15.27
C MET A 52 -2.10 10.22 -14.81
N GLY A 53 -1.93 11.54 -14.70
CA GLY A 53 -2.97 12.44 -14.19
C GLY A 53 -3.26 12.26 -12.70
N GLU A 54 -2.29 11.70 -11.96
CA GLU A 54 -2.41 11.47 -10.51
C GLU A 54 -2.00 12.71 -9.73
N ASN A 55 -2.85 13.16 -8.80
CA ASN A 55 -2.54 14.28 -7.91
C ASN A 55 -1.78 13.78 -6.68
N GLY A 56 -0.45 13.75 -6.77
CA GLY A 56 0.40 13.28 -5.68
C GLY A 56 1.68 14.09 -5.54
N LYS A 57 2.12 14.28 -4.30
CA LYS A 57 3.39 14.90 -3.94
C LYS A 57 4.39 13.83 -3.53
N VAL A 58 5.55 13.79 -4.15
CA VAL A 58 6.61 12.84 -3.81
C VAL A 58 7.42 13.36 -2.62
N VAL A 59 7.47 12.58 -1.55
CA VAL A 59 8.23 12.86 -0.33
C VAL A 59 9.39 11.88 -0.21
N VAL A 60 10.59 12.39 0.00
CA VAL A 60 11.78 11.57 0.28
C VAL A 60 11.65 11.02 1.69
N THR A 61 11.81 9.72 1.85
CA THR A 61 11.79 9.06 3.17
C THR A 61 13.19 9.05 3.79
N PRO A 62 13.32 8.78 5.10
CA PRO A 62 14.62 8.56 5.73
C PRO A 62 15.37 7.33 5.20
N TYR A 63 14.70 6.49 4.43
CA TYR A 63 15.26 5.25 3.87
C TYR A 63 15.77 5.52 2.47
N PHE A 64 17.05 5.29 2.23
CA PHE A 64 17.69 5.55 0.94
C PHE A 64 17.01 4.81 -0.22
N GLY A 65 16.58 5.57 -1.24
CA GLY A 65 15.92 5.04 -2.44
C GLY A 65 14.43 4.71 -2.27
N PHE A 66 13.84 5.03 -1.11
CA PHE A 66 12.40 4.88 -0.88
C PHE A 66 11.72 6.24 -0.83
N TYR A 67 10.58 6.33 -1.48
CA TYR A 67 9.76 7.53 -1.56
C TYR A 67 8.36 7.22 -1.08
N ARG A 68 7.70 8.22 -0.50
CA ARG A 68 6.28 8.19 -0.20
C ARG A 68 5.56 9.16 -1.13
N ILE A 69 4.41 8.76 -1.60
CA ILE A 69 3.52 9.65 -2.34
C ILE A 69 2.40 10.07 -1.40
N GLU A 70 2.28 11.37 -1.18
CA GLU A 70 1.17 11.98 -0.47
C GLU A 70 0.15 12.40 -1.52
N TYR A 71 -0.93 11.64 -1.63
CA TYR A 71 -1.98 11.93 -2.59
C TYR A 71 -2.87 13.07 -2.09
N GLY A 72 -3.30 13.94 -3.01
CA GLY A 72 -4.34 14.92 -2.74
C GLY A 72 -5.71 14.25 -2.76
N ILE A 73 -6.65 14.73 -1.95
CA ILE A 73 -8.03 14.28 -2.00
C ILE A 73 -8.61 14.69 -3.37
N ASN A 74 -9.17 13.75 -4.11
CA ASN A 74 -9.90 14.07 -5.31
C ASN A 74 -11.22 14.75 -4.91
N THR A 75 -11.36 16.03 -5.26
CA THR A 75 -12.52 16.87 -4.91
C THR A 75 -13.80 16.49 -5.64
N GLU A 76 -13.71 15.63 -6.66
CA GLU A 76 -14.89 15.06 -7.34
C GLU A 76 -15.59 14.03 -6.46
N ASN A 77 -14.87 13.37 -5.55
CA ASN A 77 -15.43 12.39 -4.63
C ASN A 77 -15.91 13.06 -3.35
N LYS A 78 -17.15 12.82 -2.97
CA LYS A 78 -17.73 13.31 -1.73
C LYS A 78 -17.42 12.33 -0.59
N THR A 79 -17.37 12.83 0.64
CA THR A 79 -17.22 11.97 1.84
C THR A 79 -18.30 10.90 1.93
N GLU A 80 -19.49 11.20 1.38
CA GLU A 80 -20.64 10.30 1.31
C GLU A 80 -20.42 9.07 0.42
N ASP A 81 -19.41 9.11 -0.45
CA ASP A 81 -19.07 8.00 -1.37
C ASP A 81 -18.22 6.91 -0.70
N TYR A 82 -17.90 7.07 0.60
CA TYR A 82 -17.06 6.15 1.35
C TYR A 82 -17.71 5.70 2.64
N VAL A 83 -17.33 4.51 3.10
CA VAL A 83 -17.67 3.96 4.42
C VAL A 83 -16.40 3.68 5.19
N LEU A 84 -16.28 4.30 6.36
CA LEU A 84 -15.17 4.09 7.28
C LEU A 84 -15.55 3.07 8.36
N PHE A 85 -14.84 1.97 8.39
CA PHE A 85 -14.86 1.01 9.48
C PHE A 85 -13.70 1.29 10.41
N ALA A 86 -13.98 1.57 11.67
CA ALA A 86 -12.97 1.81 12.69
C ALA A 86 -13.45 1.24 14.02
N ASP A 87 -12.65 0.33 14.58
CA ASP A 87 -12.93 -0.23 15.90
C ASP A 87 -12.76 0.86 16.97
N GLN A 88 -13.74 0.95 17.89
CA GLN A 88 -13.77 1.97 18.94
C GLN A 88 -12.60 1.89 19.93
N SER A 89 -11.96 0.73 20.05
CA SER A 89 -10.79 0.53 20.90
C SER A 89 -9.50 1.12 20.32
N LEU A 90 -9.48 1.43 19.02
CA LEU A 90 -8.31 1.99 18.34
C LEU A 90 -8.12 3.46 18.69
N LYS A 91 -6.85 3.83 18.89
CA LYS A 91 -6.44 5.22 19.10
C LYS A 91 -5.54 5.64 17.94
N PRO A 92 -5.89 6.71 17.21
CA PRO A 92 -5.03 7.20 16.14
C PRO A 92 -3.66 7.63 16.66
N LEU A 93 -2.59 7.26 15.96
CA LEU A 93 -1.23 7.72 16.25
C LEU A 93 -0.95 9.08 15.60
N ASN A 94 -1.65 9.42 14.54
CA ASN A 94 -1.52 10.68 13.83
C ASN A 94 -2.89 11.36 13.65
N ALA A 95 -2.93 12.68 13.75
CA ALA A 95 -4.19 13.44 13.73
C ALA A 95 -4.86 13.44 12.34
N ASP A 96 -4.09 13.29 11.27
CA ASP A 96 -4.50 13.34 9.87
C ASP A 96 -4.82 11.97 9.26
N TRP A 97 -4.93 10.92 10.09
CA TRP A 97 -5.13 9.55 9.62
C TRP A 97 -6.33 9.37 8.68
N LYS A 98 -7.45 10.07 8.95
CA LYS A 98 -8.62 10.01 8.08
C LYS A 98 -8.34 10.64 6.72
N GLN A 99 -7.68 11.80 6.71
CA GLN A 99 -7.31 12.50 5.48
C GLN A 99 -6.41 11.64 4.60
N ILE A 100 -5.47 10.92 5.21
CA ILE A 100 -4.58 9.99 4.50
C ILE A 100 -5.39 8.85 3.88
N LEU A 101 -6.27 8.19 4.66
CA LEU A 101 -7.12 7.12 4.13
C LEU A 101 -8.00 7.61 2.97
N TYR A 102 -8.63 8.79 3.11
CA TYR A 102 -9.46 9.37 2.04
C TYR A 102 -8.64 9.70 0.79
N ALA A 103 -7.46 10.30 0.95
CA ALA A 103 -6.60 10.66 -0.17
C ALA A 103 -6.17 9.41 -0.95
N ASP A 104 -5.72 8.37 -0.25
CA ASP A 104 -5.32 7.11 -0.88
C ASP A 104 -6.51 6.38 -1.52
N CYS A 105 -7.65 6.31 -0.85
CA CYS A 105 -8.85 5.64 -1.35
C CYS A 105 -9.49 6.39 -2.53
N SER A 106 -9.29 7.71 -2.65
CA SER A 106 -9.85 8.52 -3.73
C SER A 106 -9.25 8.20 -5.11
N ARG A 107 -8.14 7.49 -5.15
CA ARG A 107 -7.48 7.07 -6.39
C ARG A 107 -8.37 6.12 -7.18
N LYS A 108 -8.36 6.27 -8.52
CA LYS A 108 -9.29 5.59 -9.43
C LYS A 108 -9.31 4.07 -9.29
N LYS A 109 -8.14 3.44 -9.09
CA LYS A 109 -8.01 1.97 -9.04
C LYS A 109 -8.10 1.39 -7.63
N ILE A 110 -8.19 2.22 -6.60
CA ILE A 110 -8.22 1.79 -5.21
C ILE A 110 -9.69 1.67 -4.77
N GLY A 111 -10.07 0.52 -4.27
CA GLY A 111 -11.41 0.28 -3.74
C GLY A 111 -11.46 0.32 -2.21
N VAL A 112 -10.39 -0.12 -1.57
CA VAL A 112 -10.29 -0.24 -0.11
C VAL A 112 -8.90 0.19 0.34
N VAL A 113 -8.83 0.94 1.43
CA VAL A 113 -7.57 1.32 2.09
C VAL A 113 -7.64 0.94 3.56
N GLY A 114 -6.60 0.27 4.07
CA GLY A 114 -6.48 -0.10 5.47
C GLY A 114 -5.40 0.68 6.20
N GLY A 115 -5.60 0.86 7.50
CA GLY A 115 -4.60 1.39 8.40
C GLY A 115 -3.74 0.30 9.03
N LYS A 116 -2.49 0.62 9.31
CA LYS A 116 -1.59 -0.22 10.08
C LYS A 116 -1.95 -0.13 11.58
N ILE A 117 -2.18 -1.26 12.23
CA ILE A 117 -2.60 -1.34 13.63
C ILE A 117 -1.44 -1.86 14.47
N TYR A 118 -1.14 -1.19 15.57
CA TYR A 118 -0.12 -1.57 16.53
C TYR A 118 -0.75 -2.07 17.83
N ASP A 119 -0.08 -3.00 18.48
CA ASP A 119 -0.40 -3.43 19.83
C ASP A 119 0.16 -2.44 20.89
N ARG A 120 -0.12 -2.73 22.19
CA ARG A 120 0.37 -1.94 23.34
C ARG A 120 1.90 -1.91 23.47
N HIS A 121 2.61 -2.78 22.76
CA HIS A 121 4.07 -2.87 22.77
C HIS A 121 4.70 -2.24 21.52
N HIS A 122 3.92 -1.45 20.77
CA HIS A 122 4.33 -0.83 19.51
C HIS A 122 4.82 -1.86 18.47
N ARG A 123 4.15 -3.01 18.41
CA ARG A 123 4.35 -4.01 17.37
C ARG A 123 3.16 -4.04 16.43
N ILE A 124 3.40 -4.26 15.16
CA ILE A 124 2.32 -4.42 14.18
C ILE A 124 1.46 -5.61 14.61
N TYR A 125 0.21 -5.33 14.94
CA TYR A 125 -0.80 -6.30 15.26
C TYR A 125 -1.51 -6.78 13.98
N GLU A 126 -1.96 -5.83 13.16
CA GLU A 126 -2.55 -6.08 11.85
C GLU A 126 -2.13 -4.99 10.86
N ALA A 127 -1.92 -5.39 9.60
CA ALA A 127 -1.65 -4.48 8.49
C ALA A 127 -2.17 -5.10 7.18
N ALA A 128 -1.26 -5.70 6.39
CA ALA A 128 -1.57 -6.34 5.12
C ALA A 128 -1.69 -7.85 5.27
N PHE A 129 -2.66 -8.45 4.59
CA PHE A 129 -2.83 -9.89 4.50
C PHE A 129 -2.67 -10.32 3.05
N LEU A 130 -1.96 -11.42 2.81
CA LEU A 130 -1.76 -12.02 1.50
C LEU A 130 -2.36 -13.42 1.45
N GLU A 131 -3.20 -13.68 0.45
CA GLU A 131 -3.85 -14.98 0.28
C GLU A 131 -2.91 -16.04 -0.29
N LYS A 132 -1.95 -15.62 -1.09
CA LYS A 132 -0.90 -16.51 -1.62
C LYS A 132 0.38 -16.19 -0.90
N GLY A 133 1.06 -17.22 -0.40
CA GLY A 133 2.38 -17.06 0.19
C GLY A 133 3.24 -16.19 -0.73
N ASP A 134 3.73 -15.11 -0.17
CA ASP A 134 4.64 -14.25 -0.89
C ASP A 134 6.08 -14.76 -0.79
N TRP A 135 6.97 -14.11 -1.49
CA TRP A 135 8.41 -14.41 -1.45
C TRP A 135 9.07 -14.20 -0.06
N THR A 136 8.35 -13.65 0.93
CA THR A 136 8.83 -13.53 2.32
C THR A 136 8.63 -14.80 3.12
N GLY A 137 7.92 -15.80 2.57
CA GLY A 137 7.62 -17.07 3.24
C GLY A 137 6.43 -16.99 4.19
N ALA A 138 5.67 -15.89 4.20
CA ALA A 138 4.43 -15.81 4.93
C ALA A 138 3.42 -16.82 4.37
N ALA A 139 2.69 -17.51 5.25
CA ALA A 139 1.67 -18.44 4.84
C ALA A 139 0.46 -17.70 4.23
N CYS A 140 -0.32 -18.43 3.45
CA CYS A 140 -1.55 -17.92 2.84
C CYS A 140 -2.50 -17.38 3.93
N GLY A 141 -3.02 -16.16 3.72
CA GLY A 141 -3.94 -15.50 4.65
C GLY A 141 -3.31 -14.88 5.89
N GLU A 142 -1.98 -14.96 6.05
CA GLU A 142 -1.30 -14.38 7.19
C GLU A 142 -1.06 -12.87 7.07
N ASN A 143 -1.07 -12.21 8.22
CA ASN A 143 -0.61 -10.84 8.39
C ASN A 143 0.92 -10.80 8.26
N VAL A 144 1.40 -10.40 7.08
CA VAL A 144 2.80 -10.52 6.68
C VAL A 144 3.80 -9.68 7.49
N PHE A 145 3.31 -8.73 8.28
CA PHE A 145 4.14 -7.84 9.10
C PHE A 145 3.92 -8.01 10.60
N SER A 146 3.15 -9.01 11.01
CA SER A 146 2.81 -9.22 12.41
C SER A 146 4.04 -9.32 13.30
N GLY A 147 4.02 -8.65 14.45
CA GLY A 147 5.08 -8.65 15.44
C GLY A 147 6.28 -7.74 15.16
N LEU A 148 6.38 -7.14 13.97
CA LEU A 148 7.44 -6.16 13.68
C LEU A 148 7.25 -4.91 14.56
N ARG A 149 8.36 -4.37 15.08
CA ARG A 149 8.32 -3.13 15.87
C ARG A 149 8.01 -1.93 15.00
N GLU A 150 7.34 -0.95 15.57
CA GLU A 150 7.14 0.36 14.95
C GLU A 150 8.47 0.92 14.43
N GLY A 151 8.45 1.46 13.20
CA GLY A 151 9.64 1.98 12.52
C GLY A 151 10.56 0.93 11.91
N TYR A 152 10.43 -0.35 12.27
CA TYR A 152 11.20 -1.41 11.63
C TYR A 152 10.51 -1.87 10.34
N GLY A 153 11.18 -1.64 9.21
CA GLY A 153 10.58 -1.86 7.89
C GLY A 153 10.56 -3.30 7.40
N GLY A 154 11.26 -4.21 8.10
CA GLY A 154 11.45 -5.56 7.58
C GLY A 154 12.26 -5.58 6.28
N TYR A 155 12.11 -6.64 5.50
CA TYR A 155 12.79 -6.77 4.22
C TYR A 155 12.37 -5.65 3.25
N MET A 156 13.36 -4.95 2.68
CA MET A 156 13.17 -3.86 1.71
C MET A 156 12.20 -2.77 2.22
N HIS A 157 12.16 -2.51 3.52
CA HIS A 157 11.27 -1.53 4.17
C HIS A 157 9.77 -1.70 3.85
N ARG A 158 9.33 -2.88 3.44
CA ARG A 158 7.94 -3.11 2.99
C ARG A 158 6.89 -2.80 4.05
N ALA A 159 7.21 -3.00 5.33
CA ALA A 159 6.31 -2.63 6.42
C ALA A 159 6.19 -1.10 6.63
N ASN A 160 7.02 -0.29 5.96
CA ASN A 160 7.04 1.17 6.08
C ASN A 160 6.62 1.88 4.79
N ILE A 161 6.24 1.15 3.76
CA ILE A 161 5.76 1.69 2.49
C ILE A 161 4.33 1.24 2.22
N GLN A 162 3.59 2.05 1.48
CA GLN A 162 2.29 1.68 0.97
C GLN A 162 2.42 0.55 -0.03
N MET A 163 1.49 -0.41 0.02
CA MET A 163 1.53 -1.58 -0.86
C MET A 163 0.14 -2.12 -1.18
N ASP A 164 0.04 -2.78 -2.32
CA ASP A 164 -1.12 -3.58 -2.64
C ASP A 164 -1.12 -4.87 -1.81
N CYS A 165 -2.30 -5.28 -1.35
CA CYS A 165 -2.49 -6.50 -0.60
C CYS A 165 -3.81 -7.17 -0.98
N ASP A 166 -4.00 -8.42 -0.58
CA ASP A 166 -5.23 -9.14 -0.88
C ASP A 166 -6.36 -8.73 0.07
N ARG A 167 -6.01 -8.37 1.32
CA ARG A 167 -6.95 -7.94 2.34
C ARG A 167 -6.29 -6.95 3.31
N VAL A 168 -7.08 -6.01 3.81
CA VAL A 168 -6.72 -5.11 4.91
C VAL A 168 -7.46 -5.51 6.19
N SER A 169 -7.06 -4.94 7.33
CA SER A 169 -7.76 -5.16 8.59
C SER A 169 -9.14 -4.48 8.58
N GLU A 170 -10.16 -5.23 8.94
CA GLU A 170 -11.53 -4.73 9.13
C GLU A 170 -11.66 -3.76 10.31
N LYS A 171 -10.70 -3.79 11.24
CA LYS A 171 -10.68 -2.89 12.40
C LYS A 171 -10.35 -1.44 12.03
N CYS A 172 -9.70 -1.21 10.88
CA CYS A 172 -9.42 0.13 10.38
C CYS A 172 -9.31 0.10 8.86
N MET A 173 -10.41 0.42 8.17
CA MET A 173 -10.43 0.49 6.72
C MET A 173 -11.41 1.51 6.21
N LEU A 174 -11.11 2.08 5.06
CA LEU A 174 -11.99 2.95 4.29
C LEU A 174 -12.33 2.24 2.98
N VAL A 175 -13.61 2.16 2.66
CA VAL A 175 -14.13 1.43 1.50
C VAL A 175 -14.98 2.36 0.66
N LYS A 176 -14.85 2.33 -0.66
CA LYS A 176 -15.77 3.00 -1.58
C LYS A 176 -17.13 2.34 -1.54
N LYS A 177 -18.22 3.13 -1.50
CA LYS A 177 -19.59 2.60 -1.55
C LYS A 177 -19.85 1.75 -2.79
N GLU A 178 -19.36 2.18 -3.94
CA GLU A 178 -19.47 1.42 -5.19
C GLU A 178 -18.91 -0.01 -5.09
N VAL A 179 -17.93 -0.24 -4.22
CA VAL A 179 -17.37 -1.56 -3.94
C VAL A 179 -18.29 -2.35 -3.02
N LEU A 180 -18.84 -1.70 -1.98
CA LEU A 180 -19.81 -2.34 -1.08
C LEU A 180 -21.11 -2.71 -1.77
N GLU A 181 -21.60 -1.87 -2.67
CA GLU A 181 -22.85 -2.09 -3.42
C GLU A 181 -22.76 -3.30 -4.37
N GLN A 182 -21.55 -3.76 -4.70
CA GLN A 182 -21.34 -4.99 -5.48
C GLN A 182 -21.51 -6.26 -4.64
N ILE A 183 -21.70 -6.11 -3.34
CA ILE A 183 -21.85 -7.21 -2.38
C ILE A 183 -23.31 -7.25 -1.97
N GLU A 184 -24.03 -8.30 -2.32
CA GLU A 184 -25.41 -8.52 -1.85
C GLU A 184 -25.41 -8.64 -0.32
N ASP A 185 -26.32 -7.91 0.35
CA ASP A 185 -26.48 -7.93 1.80
C ASP A 185 -25.23 -7.58 2.62
N TYR A 186 -24.44 -6.60 2.15
CA TYR A 186 -23.18 -6.22 2.81
C TYR A 186 -23.34 -5.86 4.31
N GLU A 187 -24.47 -5.31 4.73
CA GLU A 187 -24.75 -4.97 6.14
C GLU A 187 -24.77 -6.23 7.03
N GLN A 188 -25.25 -7.34 6.50
CA GLN A 188 -25.27 -8.63 7.18
C GLN A 188 -23.90 -9.30 7.10
N GLN A 189 -23.20 -9.14 6.02
CA GLN A 189 -21.86 -9.69 5.76
C GLN A 189 -20.78 -9.00 6.59
N ILE A 190 -20.90 -7.70 6.85
CA ILE A 190 -19.96 -6.95 7.71
C ILE A 190 -19.90 -7.51 9.14
N ARG A 191 -20.95 -8.16 9.61
CA ARG A 191 -20.99 -8.79 10.95
C ARG A 191 -20.20 -10.10 11.03
N THR A 192 -19.79 -10.65 9.88
CA THR A 192 -19.04 -11.90 9.80
C THR A 192 -17.72 -11.65 9.04
N PRO A 193 -16.58 -11.63 9.74
CA PRO A 193 -15.26 -11.32 9.16
C PRO A 193 -14.92 -12.12 7.91
N GLU A 194 -15.27 -13.40 7.89
CA GLU A 194 -14.98 -14.32 6.79
C GLU A 194 -15.64 -13.93 5.47
N ILE A 195 -16.89 -13.47 5.53
CA ILE A 195 -17.65 -13.07 4.32
C ILE A 195 -17.11 -11.73 3.80
N PHE A 196 -16.72 -10.84 4.70
CA PHE A 196 -16.12 -9.56 4.32
C PHE A 196 -14.79 -9.74 3.58
N VAL A 197 -13.97 -10.68 4.02
CA VAL A 197 -12.73 -11.08 3.34
C VAL A 197 -12.98 -11.54 1.91
N TYR A 198 -14.00 -12.37 1.70
CA TYR A 198 -14.40 -12.83 0.38
C TYR A 198 -14.78 -11.67 -0.56
N SER A 199 -15.48 -10.70 -0.04
CA SER A 199 -15.93 -9.53 -0.79
C SER A 199 -14.79 -8.64 -1.26
N LEU A 200 -13.76 -8.46 -0.44
CA LEU A 200 -12.57 -7.71 -0.82
C LEU A 200 -11.76 -8.46 -1.90
N SER A 201 -11.69 -9.76 -1.81
CA SER A 201 -11.07 -10.60 -2.84
C SER A 201 -11.84 -10.53 -4.18
N GLU A 202 -13.16 -10.40 -4.12
CA GLU A 202 -14.00 -10.25 -5.31
C GLU A 202 -13.84 -8.89 -5.97
N SER A 203 -13.70 -7.82 -5.19
CA SER A 203 -13.40 -6.49 -5.73
C SER A 203 -12.11 -6.47 -6.55
N LYS A 204 -11.10 -7.23 -6.12
CA LYS A 204 -9.84 -7.40 -6.86
C LYS A 204 -10.02 -8.09 -8.22
N ARG A 205 -10.94 -9.06 -8.34
CA ARG A 205 -11.27 -9.71 -9.62
C ARG A 205 -11.88 -8.73 -10.61
N ASN A 206 -12.57 -7.71 -10.14
CA ASN A 206 -13.17 -6.64 -10.94
C ASN A 206 -12.18 -5.49 -11.24
N GLY A 207 -10.88 -5.67 -11.00
CA GLY A 207 -9.84 -4.69 -11.27
C GLY A 207 -9.69 -3.60 -10.22
N ILE A 208 -10.33 -3.75 -9.07
CA ILE A 208 -10.21 -2.84 -7.93
C ILE A 208 -9.12 -3.36 -6.99
N GLN A 209 -8.23 -2.48 -6.56
CA GLN A 209 -7.11 -2.82 -5.68
C GLN A 209 -7.43 -2.50 -4.22
N ASN A 210 -7.07 -3.42 -3.33
CA ASN A 210 -7.01 -3.19 -1.89
C ASN A 210 -5.64 -2.59 -1.56
N TYR A 211 -5.62 -1.59 -0.69
CA TYR A 211 -4.42 -0.81 -0.41
C TYR A 211 -4.22 -0.61 1.09
N VAL A 212 -2.98 -0.71 1.57
CA VAL A 212 -2.62 -0.53 2.97
C VAL A 212 -1.40 0.38 3.16
#